data_d0b97d5c9c60415d941fa7fabb06e8db
#
_entry.id   d0b97d5c9c60415d941fa7fabb06e8db
#
_cell.length_a   1.000
_cell.length_b   1.000
_cell.length_c   1.000
_cell.angle_alpha   90.00
_cell.angle_beta   90.00
_cell.angle_gamma   90.00
#
_symmetry.space_group_name_H-M   'P 1'
#
loop_
_entity.id
_entity.type
_entity.pdbx_description
1 polymer ?
#
loop_
_entity_poly.entity_id
_entity_poly.type
_entity_poly.pdbx_seq_one_letter_code
_entity_poly.pdbx_strand_id
1 'polypeptide(L)' 'MEQKELYEAELRCLYTDLVHGEYGDWKISKYYEYILSGLEAPYNIEELHEKRQAMRDRINELEELINNFRTEIEEPKEV' A
#
# COMPACT_ATOMS: atom_id res chain seq x y z
N MET A 1 7.01 -17.53 -14.17
CA MET A 1 7.40 -16.37 -13.35
C MET A 1 7.66 -16.82 -11.94
N GLU A 2 8.75 -16.37 -11.37
CA GLU A 2 9.09 -16.76 -10.02
C GLU A 2 8.22 -16.07 -8.99
N GLN A 3 8.07 -16.71 -7.84
CA GLN A 3 7.24 -16.19 -6.78
C GLN A 3 7.70 -14.80 -6.33
N LYS A 4 9.00 -14.59 -6.26
CA LYS A 4 9.53 -13.29 -5.87
C LYS A 4 9.07 -12.20 -6.82
N GLU A 5 9.09 -12.49 -8.12
CA GLU A 5 8.67 -11.52 -9.11
C GLU A 5 7.19 -11.19 -8.98
N LEU A 6 6.38 -12.20 -8.65
CA LEU A 6 4.95 -11.98 -8.43
C LEU A 6 4.72 -11.06 -7.24
N TYR A 7 5.46 -11.30 -6.15
CA TYR A 7 5.34 -10.44 -4.98
C TYR A 7 5.77 -9.01 -5.30
N GLU A 8 6.85 -8.85 -6.06
CA GLU A 8 7.33 -7.52 -6.41
C GLU A 8 6.33 -6.79 -7.30
N ALA A 9 5.69 -7.51 -8.21
CA ALA A 9 4.69 -6.91 -9.07
C ALA A 9 3.48 -6.44 -8.26
N GLU A 10 3.03 -7.28 -7.34
CA GLU A 10 1.92 -6.91 -6.48
C GLU A 10 2.26 -5.70 -5.62
N LEU A 11 3.49 -5.67 -5.11
CA LEU A 11 3.95 -4.56 -4.28
C LEU A 11 3.91 -3.24 -5.04
N ARG A 12 4.40 -3.26 -6.28
CA ARG A 12 4.37 -2.05 -7.11
C ARG A 12 2.94 -1.58 -7.35
N CYS A 13 2.03 -2.51 -7.60
CA CYS A 13 0.63 -2.15 -7.80
C CYS A 13 0.03 -1.51 -6.57
N LEU A 14 0.35 -2.05 -5.39
CA LEU A 14 -0.19 -1.51 -4.15
C LEU A 14 0.34 -0.10 -3.88
N TYR A 15 1.62 0.15 -4.12
CA TYR A 15 2.16 1.49 -3.95
C TYR A 15 1.48 2.47 -4.89
N THR A 16 1.28 2.07 -6.14
CA THR A 16 0.60 2.92 -7.11
C THR A 16 -0.83 3.20 -6.66
N ASP A 17 -1.52 2.17 -6.16
CA ASP A 17 -2.90 2.32 -5.73
C ASP A 17 -3.02 3.22 -4.50
N LEU A 18 -2.02 3.19 -3.60
CA LEU A 18 -2.06 4.07 -2.43
C LEU A 18 -1.95 5.54 -2.80
N VAL A 19 -1.37 5.84 -3.95
CA VAL A 19 -1.25 7.22 -4.40
C VAL A 19 -2.38 7.59 -5.35
N HIS A 20 -2.60 6.77 -6.37
CA HIS A 20 -3.48 7.12 -7.48
C HIS A 20 -4.73 6.27 -7.60
N GLY A 21 -4.85 5.20 -6.83
CA GLY A 21 -5.97 4.29 -6.96
C GLY A 21 -7.25 4.81 -6.32
N GLU A 22 -8.26 3.96 -6.28
CA GLU A 22 -9.57 4.33 -5.77
C GLU A 22 -9.50 4.77 -4.29
N TYR A 23 -8.58 4.20 -3.54
CA TYR A 23 -8.41 4.56 -2.13
C TYR A 23 -7.08 5.29 -1.91
N GLY A 24 -6.66 6.07 -2.91
CA GLY A 24 -5.35 6.70 -2.90
C GLY A 24 -5.28 7.98 -2.11
N ASP A 25 -4.07 8.51 -2.03
CA ASP A 25 -3.80 9.75 -1.30
C ASP A 25 -4.66 10.91 -1.77
N TRP A 26 -5.00 10.93 -3.07
CA TRP A 26 -5.79 12.03 -3.61
C TRP A 26 -7.16 12.13 -2.95
N LYS A 27 -7.74 10.99 -2.54
CA LYS A 27 -9.03 11.02 -1.87
C LYS A 27 -8.93 11.60 -0.47
N ILE A 28 -7.83 11.31 0.21
CA ILE A 28 -7.59 11.90 1.53
C ILE A 28 -7.49 13.41 1.42
N SER A 29 -6.73 13.90 0.44
CA SER A 29 -6.60 15.34 0.22
C SER A 29 -7.93 15.97 -0.10
N LYS A 30 -8.72 15.35 -0.95
CA LYS A 30 -10.05 15.87 -1.27
C LYS A 30 -10.97 15.88 -0.07
N TYR A 31 -10.89 14.84 0.76
CA TYR A 31 -11.70 14.79 1.96
C TYR A 31 -11.43 16.00 2.85
N TYR A 32 -10.15 16.31 3.06
CA TYR A 32 -9.81 17.46 3.90
C TYR A 32 -10.24 18.78 3.27
N GLU A 33 -10.19 18.90 1.95
CA GLU A 33 -10.68 20.10 1.27
C GLU A 33 -12.16 20.31 1.52
N TYR A 34 -12.95 19.23 1.45
CA TYR A 34 -14.37 19.34 1.75
C TYR A 34 -14.59 19.81 3.19
N ILE A 35 -13.87 19.21 4.14
CA ILE A 35 -14.02 19.56 5.54
C ILE A 35 -13.65 21.03 5.78
N LEU A 36 -12.54 21.48 5.21
CA LEU A 36 -12.09 22.86 5.38
C LEU A 36 -13.07 23.85 4.78
N SER A 37 -13.77 23.44 3.72
CA SER A 37 -14.76 24.30 3.08
C SER A 37 -16.12 24.26 3.77
N GLY A 38 -16.25 23.45 4.80
CA GLY A 38 -17.52 23.32 5.50
C GLY A 38 -18.52 22.46 4.77
N LEU A 39 -18.07 21.68 3.80
CA LEU A 39 -18.92 20.80 3.02
C LEU A 39 -18.78 19.36 3.50
N GLU A 40 -19.82 18.57 3.23
CA GLU A 40 -19.78 17.17 3.58
C GLU A 40 -19.12 16.39 2.45
N ALA A 41 -18.08 15.63 2.77
CA ALA A 41 -17.37 14.86 1.76
C ALA A 41 -18.24 13.67 1.31
N PRO A 42 -18.19 13.35 0.02
CA PRO A 42 -18.95 12.20 -0.50
C PRO A 42 -18.30 10.86 -0.20
N TYR A 43 -17.32 10.81 0.66
CA TYR A 43 -16.59 9.59 0.99
C TYR A 43 -16.88 9.16 2.41
N ASN A 44 -16.93 7.85 2.63
CA ASN A 44 -16.97 7.29 3.96
C ASN A 44 -15.52 7.19 4.44
N ILE A 45 -15.14 8.09 5.35
CA ILE A 45 -13.73 8.17 5.78
C ILE A 45 -13.29 6.90 6.51
N GLU A 46 -14.20 6.28 7.25
CA GLU A 46 -13.86 5.04 7.95
C GLU A 46 -13.56 3.91 6.98
N GLU A 47 -14.39 3.78 5.94
CA GLU A 47 -14.13 2.78 4.93
C GLU A 47 -12.82 3.04 4.20
N LEU A 48 -12.56 4.31 3.90
CA LEU A 48 -11.32 4.70 3.24
C LEU A 48 -10.12 4.30 4.08
N HIS A 49 -10.17 4.57 5.37
CA HIS A 49 -9.07 4.20 6.28
C HIS A 49 -8.88 2.69 6.34
N GLU A 50 -9.98 1.94 6.40
CA GLU A 50 -9.89 0.49 6.46
C GLU A 50 -9.23 -0.08 5.21
N LYS A 51 -9.64 0.41 4.05
CA LYS A 51 -9.08 -0.08 2.79
C LYS A 51 -7.60 0.27 2.68
N ARG A 52 -7.24 1.48 3.07
CA ARG A 52 -5.84 1.88 3.03
C ARG A 52 -5.01 1.10 4.03
N GLN A 53 -5.55 0.81 5.21
CA GLN A 53 -4.82 0.03 6.19
C GLN A 53 -4.60 -1.40 5.70
N ALA A 54 -5.62 -2.00 5.07
CA ALA A 54 -5.46 -3.33 4.51
C ALA A 54 -4.36 -3.35 3.45
N MET A 55 -4.27 -2.30 2.63
CA MET A 55 -3.24 -2.20 1.62
C MET A 55 -1.85 -2.08 2.26
N ARG A 56 -1.73 -1.28 3.30
CA ARG A 56 -0.45 -1.14 4.01
C ARG A 56 -0.03 -2.44 4.69
N ASP A 57 -1.00 -3.15 5.25
CA ASP A 57 -0.70 -4.45 5.88
C ASP A 57 -0.18 -5.43 4.85
N ARG A 58 -0.80 -5.45 3.67
CA ARG A 58 -0.33 -6.34 2.61
C ARG A 58 1.04 -5.94 2.10
N ILE A 59 1.29 -4.63 2.01
CA ILE A 59 2.61 -4.14 1.62
C ILE A 59 3.67 -4.64 2.59
N ASN A 60 3.41 -4.52 3.89
CA ASN A 60 4.36 -4.97 4.90
C ASN A 60 4.60 -6.47 4.78
N GLU A 61 3.53 -7.23 4.56
CA GLU A 61 3.66 -8.67 4.40
C GLU A 61 4.50 -9.02 3.18
N LEU A 62 4.25 -8.33 2.06
CA LEU A 62 5.00 -8.59 0.84
C LEU A 62 6.47 -8.23 1.00
N GLU A 63 6.75 -7.12 1.67
CA GLU A 63 8.14 -6.73 1.90
C GLU A 63 8.87 -7.77 2.72
N GLU A 64 8.18 -8.32 3.71
CA GLU A 64 8.79 -9.35 4.53
C GLU A 64 9.04 -10.62 3.72
N LEU A 65 8.08 -11.01 2.89
CA LEU A 65 8.25 -12.18 2.04
C LEU A 65 9.40 -12.01 1.05
N ILE A 66 9.52 -10.82 0.49
CA ILE A 66 10.60 -10.54 -0.45
C ILE A 66 11.94 -10.56 0.26
N ASN A 67 12.00 -10.03 1.47
CA ASN A 67 13.23 -10.07 2.25
C ASN A 67 13.64 -11.50 2.57
N ASN A 68 12.68 -12.37 2.82
CA ASN A 68 13.00 -13.77 3.08
C ASN A 68 13.64 -14.43 1.87
N PHE A 69 13.13 -14.12 0.67
CA PHE A 69 13.77 -14.61 -0.56
C PHE A 69 15.19 -14.11 -0.66
N ARG A 70 15.39 -12.83 -0.36
CA ARG A 70 16.72 -12.25 -0.45
C ARG A 70 17.68 -12.92 0.52
N THR A 71 17.23 -13.15 1.72
CA THR A 71 18.06 -13.80 2.74
C THR A 71 18.46 -15.20 2.29
N GLU A 72 17.54 -15.94 1.71
CA GLU A 72 17.83 -17.31 1.28
C GLU A 72 18.78 -17.34 0.10
N ILE A 73 18.64 -16.41 -0.82
CA ILE A 73 19.41 -16.44 -2.06
C ILE A 73 20.75 -15.77 -1.88
N GLU A 74 20.80 -14.65 -1.25
CA GLU A 74 22.01 -13.84 -1.14
C GLU A 74 22.88 -14.23 0.02
N GLU A 75 22.45 -15.13 0.86
CA GLU A 75 23.32 -15.71 1.83
C GLU A 75 24.16 -14.67 2.54
N PRO A 76 23.78 -14.25 3.54
CA PRO A 76 24.49 -13.18 4.22
C PRO A 76 25.78 -13.69 4.74
N LYS A 77 26.52 -13.66 4.90
CA LYS A 77 27.58 -13.91 5.32
C LYS A 77 28.15 -13.42 6.23
N GLU A 78 28.15 -13.40 6.93
CA GLU A 78 28.56 -13.04 7.65
C GLU A 78 29.26 -13.11 8.01
N VAL A 79 29.66 -13.13 8.24
CA VAL A 79 30.25 -13.04 8.59
C VAL A 79 30.77 -13.04 9.30
#